data_b571eca837de4e8fb6af52397c5ff772
#
_entry.id   b571eca837de4e8fb6af52397c5ff772
#
_cell.length_a   1.000
_cell.length_b   1.000
_cell.length_c   1.000
_cell.angle_alpha   90.00
_cell.angle_beta   90.00
_cell.angle_gamma   90.00
#
_symmetry.space_group_name_H-M   'P 1'
#
loop_
_entity.id
_entity.type
_entity.pdbx_description
1 polymer ?
#
loop_
_entity_poly.entity_id
_entity_poly.type
_entity_poly.pdbx_seq_one_letter_code
_entity_poly.pdbx_strand_id
1 'polypeptide(L)'
;MKKSIKTLLLASLFIAIGCKQNEQATSETTSETTEVSSGGQENVVDETSVPNIVQTAVGSKDHTTLVTAVKAAGLVTSLSNAGPFTVFAPTNAAFDKLPAGTVEGLLKPEKKGDLENILGYHTYVGTLKTDYMQDGQEFDMVYGGKVKITKKDDKTFV
;
A
#
# COMPACT_ATOMS: atom_id res chain seq x y z
N MET A 1 -3.14 -51.82 28.51
CA MET A 1 -4.23 -52.67 27.99
C MET A 1 -4.23 -52.51 26.47
N LYS A 2 -3.93 -53.60 25.80
CA LYS A 2 -3.89 -53.77 24.36
C LYS A 2 -5.29 -53.71 23.76
N LYS A 3 -5.49 -53.10 22.61
CA LYS A 3 -6.41 -53.60 21.58
C LYS A 3 -6.01 -53.07 20.21
N SER A 4 -5.39 -53.96 19.47
CA SER A 4 -5.33 -54.03 18.00
C SER A 4 -6.73 -54.15 17.39
N ILE A 5 -6.76 -54.02 16.07
CA ILE A 5 -7.70 -54.61 15.09
C ILE A 5 -8.21 -53.48 14.15
N LYS A 6 -8.20 -53.52 12.85
CA LYS A 6 -7.90 -54.50 11.78
C LYS A 6 -7.83 -53.73 10.45
N THR A 7 -6.93 -54.20 9.65
CA THR A 7 -6.84 -54.10 8.20
C THR A 7 -8.16 -54.34 7.49
N LEU A 8 -8.52 -53.49 6.51
CA LEU A 8 -9.39 -53.93 5.42
C LEU A 8 -8.88 -53.33 4.11
N LEU A 9 -8.25 -54.20 3.33
CA LEU A 9 -8.00 -54.06 1.90
C LEU A 9 -9.34 -54.14 1.17
N LEU A 10 -9.58 -53.24 0.24
CA LEU A 10 -10.41 -53.58 -0.91
C LEU A 10 -9.84 -52.95 -2.19
N ALA A 11 -9.68 -53.82 -3.12
CA ALA A 11 -9.01 -53.67 -4.41
C ALA A 11 -9.94 -53.05 -5.48
N SER A 12 -9.29 -52.48 -6.47
CA SER A 12 -9.61 -52.50 -7.90
C SER A 12 -10.87 -51.75 -8.40
N LEU A 13 -10.66 -50.75 -9.28
CA LEU A 13 -11.16 -50.88 -10.64
C LEU A 13 -10.51 -49.84 -11.57
N PHE A 14 -9.64 -50.36 -12.46
CA PHE A 14 -9.16 -49.60 -13.65
C PHE A 14 -10.31 -49.50 -14.66
N ILE A 15 -10.60 -48.31 -15.09
CA ILE A 15 -11.30 -48.08 -16.37
C ILE A 15 -10.42 -47.15 -17.20
N ALA A 16 -9.71 -47.76 -18.12
CA ALA A 16 -9.10 -47.11 -19.26
C ALA A 16 -10.19 -46.82 -20.30
N ILE A 17 -10.42 -45.59 -20.61
CA ILE A 17 -11.12 -45.21 -21.85
C ILE A 17 -10.16 -44.30 -22.62
N GLY A 18 -9.51 -44.91 -23.60
CA GLY A 18 -8.84 -44.23 -24.67
C GLY A 18 -9.84 -43.72 -25.69
N CYS A 19 -9.63 -42.54 -26.19
CA CYS A 19 -10.05 -42.08 -27.51
C CYS A 19 -9.25 -40.82 -27.87
N LYS A 20 -8.29 -41.01 -28.72
CA LYS A 20 -8.28 -40.64 -30.17
C LYS A 20 -7.80 -39.21 -30.40
N GLN A 21 -6.55 -39.18 -30.95
CA GLN A 21 -5.95 -38.04 -31.65
C GLN A 21 -6.92 -37.45 -32.69
N ASN A 22 -6.97 -36.15 -32.72
CA ASN A 22 -7.10 -35.43 -33.96
C ASN A 22 -6.13 -34.25 -33.94
N GLU A 23 -5.15 -34.32 -34.81
CA GLU A 23 -4.28 -33.22 -35.18
C GLU A 23 -5.08 -32.19 -35.94
N GLN A 24 -4.97 -30.91 -35.57
CA GLN A 24 -4.66 -29.87 -36.56
C GLN A 24 -4.66 -28.46 -35.94
N ALA A 25 -3.55 -27.78 -36.24
CA ALA A 25 -3.39 -26.35 -36.47
C ALA A 25 -3.23 -25.43 -35.25
N THR A 26 -1.97 -25.13 -34.94
CA THR A 26 -1.35 -23.80 -34.82
C THR A 26 -2.27 -22.67 -34.41
N SER A 27 -2.15 -22.28 -33.15
CA SER A 27 -2.23 -20.89 -32.74
C SER A 27 -1.43 -20.76 -31.44
N GLU A 28 -0.29 -20.10 -31.53
CA GLU A 28 0.49 -19.65 -30.40
C GLU A 28 -0.38 -18.69 -29.60
N THR A 29 -0.85 -19.14 -28.45
CA THR A 29 -1.32 -18.25 -27.40
C THR A 29 -0.38 -18.43 -26.25
N THR A 30 0.53 -17.51 -26.13
CA THR A 30 1.33 -17.23 -24.95
C THR A 30 0.44 -17.30 -23.74
N SER A 31 0.57 -18.36 -22.96
CA SER A 31 0.02 -18.42 -21.61
C SER A 31 0.87 -17.49 -20.75
N GLU A 32 0.46 -16.24 -20.64
CA GLU A 32 0.88 -15.39 -19.54
C GLU A 32 0.43 -16.09 -18.26
N THR A 33 1.39 -16.69 -17.59
CA THR A 33 1.26 -17.07 -16.19
C THR A 33 1.02 -15.77 -15.43
N THR A 34 -0.23 -15.49 -15.13
CA THR A 34 -0.59 -14.43 -14.20
C THR A 34 -0.06 -14.85 -12.84
N GLU A 35 1.17 -14.46 -12.54
CA GLU A 35 1.64 -14.46 -11.16
C GLU A 35 0.69 -13.56 -10.40
N VAL A 36 -0.08 -14.15 -9.50
CA VAL A 36 -0.90 -13.41 -8.54
C VAL A 36 0.09 -12.73 -7.61
N SER A 37 0.53 -11.54 -7.99
CA SER A 37 1.26 -10.65 -7.11
C SER A 37 0.38 -10.38 -5.90
N SER A 38 0.81 -10.82 -4.73
CA SER A 38 0.16 -10.54 -3.45
C SER A 38 0.42 -9.09 -3.00
N GLY A 39 0.58 -8.18 -3.94
CA GLY A 39 0.67 -6.75 -3.72
C GLY A 39 -0.73 -6.12 -3.75
N GLY A 40 -0.93 -5.06 -2.98
CA GLY A 40 -2.15 -4.26 -3.07
C GLY A 40 -2.25 -3.51 -4.41
N GLN A 41 -3.06 -2.46 -4.45
CA GLN A 41 -3.30 -1.67 -5.67
C GLN A 41 -2.10 -0.83 -6.15
N GLU A 42 -0.94 -0.98 -5.55
CA GLU A 42 0.27 -0.25 -5.92
C GLU A 42 0.74 -0.49 -7.36
N ASN A 43 0.45 -1.66 -7.90
CA ASN A 43 0.85 -2.07 -9.25
C ASN A 43 -0.28 -1.96 -10.29
N VAL A 44 -1.46 -1.52 -9.88
CA VAL A 44 -2.57 -1.31 -10.83
C VAL A 44 -2.36 0.01 -11.54
N VAL A 45 -1.98 -0.07 -12.81
CA VAL A 45 -1.90 1.10 -13.70
C VAL A 45 -3.14 1.05 -14.60
N ASP A 46 -4.11 1.87 -14.27
CA ASP A 46 -5.28 2.10 -15.11
C ASP A 46 -5.21 3.55 -15.62
N GLU A 47 -5.11 3.69 -16.93
CA GLU A 47 -4.98 5.01 -17.58
C GLU A 47 -6.24 5.88 -17.44
N THR A 48 -7.35 5.28 -17.00
CA THR A 48 -8.64 5.95 -16.85
C THR A 48 -8.98 6.30 -15.41
N SER A 49 -8.30 5.70 -14.45
CA SER A 49 -8.54 5.92 -13.01
C SER A 49 -7.76 7.10 -12.46
N VAL A 50 -8.33 7.78 -11.48
CA VAL A 50 -7.61 8.83 -10.73
C VAL A 50 -6.46 8.19 -9.97
N PRO A 51 -5.23 8.73 -10.09
CA PRO A 51 -4.07 8.19 -9.38
C PRO A 51 -4.31 8.10 -7.87
N ASN A 52 -3.87 7.01 -7.24
CA ASN A 52 -3.90 6.89 -5.79
C ASN A 52 -2.87 7.83 -5.13
N ILE A 53 -2.91 7.93 -3.80
CA ILE A 53 -2.04 8.82 -3.01
C ILE A 53 -0.55 8.57 -3.32
N VAL A 54 -0.15 7.30 -3.40
CA VAL A 54 1.26 6.93 -3.65
C VAL A 54 1.66 7.30 -5.07
N GLN A 55 0.83 7.00 -6.07
CA GLN A 55 1.08 7.38 -7.46
C GLN A 55 1.18 8.90 -7.63
N THR A 56 0.31 9.65 -6.95
CA THR A 56 0.36 11.12 -6.94
C THR A 56 1.68 11.63 -6.34
N ALA A 57 2.12 11.05 -5.22
CA ALA A 57 3.37 11.44 -4.58
C ALA A 57 4.59 11.07 -5.44
N VAL A 58 4.60 9.90 -6.07
CA VAL A 58 5.68 9.45 -6.99
C VAL A 58 5.78 10.37 -8.21
N GLY A 59 4.65 10.84 -8.74
CA GLY A 59 4.63 11.79 -9.86
C GLY A 59 5.11 13.21 -9.49
N SER A 60 5.27 13.51 -8.21
CA SER A 60 5.69 14.83 -7.74
C SER A 60 7.19 14.90 -7.45
N LYS A 61 7.88 15.84 -8.11
CA LYS A 61 9.31 16.10 -7.88
C LYS A 61 9.59 16.66 -6.48
N ASP A 62 8.60 17.27 -5.85
CA ASP A 62 8.74 17.92 -4.55
C ASP A 62 8.56 16.97 -3.36
N HIS A 63 8.19 15.68 -3.60
CA HIS A 63 7.88 14.73 -2.56
C HIS A 63 8.75 13.44 -2.62
N THR A 64 9.92 13.51 -3.26
CA THR A 64 10.82 12.36 -3.43
C THR A 64 11.31 11.78 -2.10
N THR A 65 11.61 12.64 -1.12
CA THR A 65 12.02 12.23 0.23
C THR A 65 10.88 11.51 0.94
N LEU A 66 9.65 12.01 0.85
CA LEU A 66 8.46 11.37 1.41
C LEU A 66 8.24 9.99 0.78
N VAL A 67 8.34 9.86 -0.54
CA VAL A 67 8.20 8.57 -1.24
C VAL A 67 9.23 7.55 -0.73
N THR A 68 10.48 8.00 -0.53
CA THR A 68 11.53 7.14 0.03
C THR A 68 11.17 6.70 1.45
N ALA A 69 10.66 7.60 2.29
CA ALA A 69 10.22 7.29 3.64
C ALA A 69 9.04 6.31 3.67
N VAL A 70 8.03 6.49 2.82
CA VAL A 70 6.87 5.57 2.71
C VAL A 70 7.31 4.18 2.29
N LYS A 71 8.26 4.06 1.35
CA LYS A 71 8.85 2.78 0.93
C LYS A 71 9.63 2.12 2.06
N ALA A 72 10.49 2.86 2.77
CA ALA A 72 11.29 2.36 3.89
C ALA A 72 10.40 1.87 5.05
N ALA A 73 9.29 2.56 5.30
CA ALA A 73 8.29 2.15 6.29
C ALA A 73 7.45 0.93 5.85
N GLY A 74 7.46 0.56 4.57
CA GLY A 74 6.63 -0.52 4.05
C GLY A 74 5.14 -0.17 3.94
N LEU A 75 4.81 1.13 3.88
CA LEU A 75 3.42 1.61 3.87
C LEU A 75 2.85 1.80 2.45
N VAL A 76 3.60 1.44 1.41
CA VAL A 76 3.16 1.59 0.01
C VAL A 76 1.82 0.90 -0.23
N THR A 77 1.72 -0.39 0.09
CA THR A 77 0.51 -1.18 -0.10
C THR A 77 -0.67 -0.62 0.70
N SER A 78 -0.43 -0.24 1.98
CA SER A 78 -1.48 0.30 2.85
C SER A 78 -2.07 1.60 2.32
N LEU A 79 -1.23 2.51 1.80
CA LEU A 79 -1.64 3.80 1.27
C LEU A 79 -2.14 3.73 -0.19
N SER A 80 -1.81 2.66 -0.92
CA SER A 80 -2.32 2.42 -2.28
C SER A 80 -3.68 1.74 -2.29
N ASN A 81 -4.06 1.05 -1.21
CA ASN A 81 -5.33 0.36 -1.13
C ASN A 81 -6.51 1.35 -1.09
N ALA A 82 -7.66 0.87 -1.56
CA ALA A 82 -8.89 1.64 -1.56
C ALA A 82 -9.32 1.95 -0.12
N GLY A 83 -9.16 3.21 0.28
CA GLY A 83 -9.63 3.72 1.55
C GLY A 83 -9.67 5.25 1.49
N PRO A 84 -10.56 5.90 2.20
CA PRO A 84 -10.53 7.35 2.27
C PRO A 84 -9.38 7.78 3.18
N PHE A 85 -8.23 8.10 2.59
CA PHE A 85 -7.09 8.65 3.31
C PHE A 85 -6.82 10.08 2.89
N THR A 86 -6.43 10.91 3.84
CA THR A 86 -5.83 12.21 3.60
C THR A 86 -4.43 12.20 4.21
N VAL A 87 -3.42 12.49 3.40
CA VAL A 87 -2.03 12.55 3.85
C VAL A 87 -1.57 14.01 3.78
N PHE A 88 -1.12 14.54 4.90
CA PHE A 88 -0.44 15.83 4.96
C PHE A 88 1.03 15.64 4.56
N ALA A 89 1.28 15.78 3.27
CA ALA A 89 2.55 15.42 2.64
C ALA A 89 3.59 16.54 2.77
N PRO A 90 4.66 16.38 3.58
CA PRO A 90 5.75 17.35 3.61
C PRO A 90 6.55 17.29 2.31
N THR A 91 6.94 18.48 1.82
CA THR A 91 7.81 18.62 0.65
C THR A 91 9.27 18.35 1.01
N ASN A 92 10.14 18.12 0.01
CA ASN A 92 11.59 18.01 0.21
C ASN A 92 12.14 19.22 0.99
N ALA A 93 11.70 20.44 0.67
CA ALA A 93 12.10 21.65 1.38
C ALA A 93 11.68 21.68 2.85
N ALA A 94 10.65 20.92 3.25
CA ALA A 94 10.29 20.77 4.66
C ALA A 94 11.27 19.81 5.37
N PHE A 95 11.68 18.74 4.70
CA PHE A 95 12.71 17.82 5.23
C PHE A 95 14.08 18.49 5.36
N ASP A 96 14.44 19.39 4.45
CA ASP A 96 15.70 20.13 4.49
C ASP A 96 15.83 21.04 5.74
N LYS A 97 14.72 21.35 6.40
CA LYS A 97 14.72 22.12 7.65
C LYS A 97 15.01 21.27 8.88
N LEU A 98 15.01 19.97 8.77
CA LEU A 98 15.35 19.07 9.86
C LEU A 98 16.86 19.06 10.11
N PRO A 99 17.31 18.78 11.35
CA PRO A 99 18.73 18.61 11.62
C PRO A 99 19.37 17.57 10.69
N ALA A 100 20.60 17.84 10.25
CA ALA A 100 21.34 16.92 9.40
C ALA A 100 21.42 15.52 9.99
N GLY A 101 21.23 14.49 9.16
CA GLY A 101 21.24 13.08 9.60
C GLY A 101 19.91 12.58 10.18
N THR A 102 18.91 13.45 10.41
CA THR A 102 17.61 13.01 10.96
C THR A 102 16.89 12.10 9.99
N VAL A 103 16.80 12.49 8.72
CA VAL A 103 16.10 11.71 7.69
C VAL A 103 16.82 10.39 7.45
N GLU A 104 18.15 10.42 7.28
CA GLU A 104 18.98 9.23 7.07
C GLU A 104 18.91 8.29 8.28
N GLY A 105 18.82 8.85 9.49
CA GLY A 105 18.63 8.08 10.71
C GLY A 105 17.31 7.33 10.75
N LEU A 106 16.22 7.99 10.35
CA LEU A 106 14.87 7.41 10.30
C LEU A 106 14.70 6.36 9.19
N LEU A 107 15.48 6.47 8.10
CA LEU A 107 15.41 5.51 6.99
C LEU A 107 16.13 4.18 7.31
N LYS A 108 16.81 4.06 8.43
CA LYS A 108 17.46 2.81 8.84
C LYS A 108 16.42 1.74 9.21
N PRO A 109 16.69 0.46 8.89
CA PRO A 109 15.75 -0.64 9.18
C PRO A 109 15.33 -0.72 10.66
N GLU A 110 16.25 -0.39 11.58
CA GLU A 110 16.01 -0.42 13.03
C GLU A 110 15.01 0.67 13.47
N LYS A 111 14.82 1.70 12.64
CA LYS A 111 13.93 2.82 12.90
C LYS A 111 12.60 2.75 12.11
N LYS A 112 12.34 1.61 11.48
CA LYS A 112 11.13 1.41 10.69
C LYS A 112 9.86 1.71 11.49
N GLY A 113 9.73 1.22 12.71
CA GLY A 113 8.57 1.48 13.57
C GLY A 113 8.42 2.96 13.95
N ASP A 114 9.52 3.67 14.22
CA ASP A 114 9.47 5.10 14.49
C ASP A 114 9.01 5.86 13.23
N LEU A 115 9.49 5.44 12.06
CA LEU A 115 9.10 6.05 10.77
C LEU A 115 7.62 5.78 10.44
N GLU A 116 7.11 4.57 10.71
CA GLU A 116 5.70 4.23 10.57
C GLU A 116 4.82 5.13 11.46
N ASN A 117 5.21 5.34 12.72
CA ASN A 117 4.51 6.22 13.65
C ASN A 117 4.47 7.66 13.14
N ILE A 118 5.60 8.19 12.67
CA ILE A 118 5.69 9.55 12.13
C ILE A 118 4.79 9.70 10.89
N LEU A 119 4.83 8.76 9.95
CA LEU A 119 4.00 8.79 8.75
C LEU A 119 2.51 8.62 9.10
N GLY A 120 2.19 7.79 10.07
CA GLY A 120 0.83 7.65 10.58
C GLY A 120 0.31 8.92 11.26
N TYR A 121 1.20 9.71 11.89
CA TYR A 121 0.85 11.04 12.42
C TYR A 121 0.54 12.05 11.31
N HIS A 122 1.03 11.83 10.10
CA HIS A 122 0.70 12.66 8.92
C HIS A 122 -0.50 12.13 8.14
N THR A 123 -1.13 11.06 8.58
CA THR A 123 -2.22 10.39 7.88
C THR A 123 -3.51 10.47 8.68
N TYR A 124 -4.59 10.87 8.02
CA TYR A 124 -5.95 10.89 8.54
C TYR A 124 -6.82 9.88 7.78
N VAL A 125 -7.64 9.12 8.48
CA VAL A 125 -8.63 8.21 7.86
C VAL A 125 -9.89 9.01 7.56
N GLY A 126 -10.04 9.38 6.31
CA GLY A 126 -11.15 10.18 5.83
C GLY A 126 -10.73 11.06 4.66
N THR A 127 -11.70 11.61 3.95
CA THR A 127 -11.46 12.59 2.87
C THR A 127 -11.63 14.00 3.41
N LEU A 128 -10.53 14.75 3.47
CA LEU A 128 -10.54 16.15 3.84
C LEU A 128 -10.29 16.99 2.58
N LYS A 129 -11.21 17.90 2.30
CA LYS A 129 -11.02 18.93 1.28
C LYS A 129 -10.80 20.28 1.95
N THR A 130 -9.86 21.05 1.47
CA THR A 130 -9.48 22.36 2.03
C THR A 130 -10.66 23.32 2.14
N ASP A 131 -11.61 23.20 1.21
CA ASP A 131 -12.82 24.04 1.18
C ASP A 131 -13.75 23.80 2.39
N TYR A 132 -13.71 22.59 2.96
CA TYR A 132 -14.54 22.23 4.12
C TYR A 132 -13.80 22.32 5.45
N MET A 133 -12.49 22.58 5.44
CA MET A 133 -11.72 22.76 6.66
C MET A 133 -12.06 24.13 7.28
N GLN A 134 -12.28 24.16 8.58
CA GLN A 134 -12.57 25.37 9.34
C GLN A 134 -11.38 25.75 10.22
N ASP A 135 -11.23 27.04 10.47
CA ASP A 135 -10.23 27.52 11.42
C ASP A 135 -10.50 26.96 12.82
N GLY A 136 -9.44 26.50 13.49
CA GLY A 136 -9.55 25.87 14.80
C GLY A 136 -10.05 24.43 14.83
N GLN A 137 -10.42 23.85 13.68
CA GLN A 137 -10.86 22.46 13.61
C GLN A 137 -9.71 21.49 13.91
N GLU A 138 -10.01 20.44 14.67
CA GLU A 138 -9.03 19.40 15.02
C GLU A 138 -9.39 18.06 14.40
N PHE A 139 -8.36 17.29 14.02
CA PHE A 139 -8.49 15.95 13.48
C PHE A 139 -7.58 14.98 14.21
N ASP A 140 -8.12 13.81 14.57
CA ASP A 140 -7.33 12.72 15.15
C ASP A 140 -6.59 11.95 14.07
N MET A 141 -5.26 11.83 14.22
CA MET A 141 -4.41 11.18 13.25
C MET A 141 -4.32 9.65 13.50
N VAL A 142 -3.92 8.88 12.47
CA VAL A 142 -3.93 7.40 12.52
C VAL A 142 -3.17 6.83 13.71
N TYR A 143 -2.00 7.38 14.02
CA TYR A 143 -1.18 6.91 15.15
C TYR A 143 -1.32 7.77 16.41
N GLY A 144 -2.46 8.41 16.56
CA GLY A 144 -2.74 9.27 17.70
C GLY A 144 -2.22 10.70 17.51
N GLY A 145 -2.54 11.54 18.49
CA GLY A 145 -2.31 12.98 18.39
C GLY A 145 -3.37 13.67 17.52
N LYS A 146 -3.40 14.99 17.64
CA LYS A 146 -4.33 15.84 16.91
C LYS A 146 -3.58 16.87 16.09
N VAL A 147 -4.08 17.14 14.92
CA VAL A 147 -3.67 18.31 14.15
C VAL A 147 -4.77 19.36 14.20
N LYS A 148 -4.39 20.61 14.29
CA LYS A 148 -5.29 21.75 14.33
C LYS A 148 -5.16 22.55 13.06
N ILE A 149 -6.29 22.80 12.41
CA ILE A 149 -6.32 23.64 11.22
C ILE A 149 -6.28 25.12 11.64
N THR A 150 -5.44 25.88 10.98
CA THR A 150 -5.39 27.32 11.09
C THR A 150 -5.56 27.94 9.70
N LYS A 151 -6.51 28.86 9.56
CA LYS A 151 -6.71 29.62 8.33
C LYS A 151 -6.21 31.03 8.50
N LYS A 152 -5.33 31.44 7.62
CA LYS A 152 -4.79 32.82 7.59
C LYS A 152 -4.49 33.22 6.15
N ASP A 153 -4.94 34.42 5.75
CA ASP A 153 -4.67 35.00 4.43
C ASP A 153 -4.97 34.03 3.27
N ASP A 154 -6.16 33.42 3.27
CA ASP A 154 -6.61 32.39 2.32
C ASP A 154 -5.74 31.12 2.25
N LYS A 155 -4.84 30.94 3.20
CA LYS A 155 -4.02 29.72 3.34
C LYS A 155 -4.49 28.87 4.50
N THR A 156 -4.42 27.56 4.29
CA THR A 156 -4.70 26.56 5.32
C THR A 156 -3.40 25.99 5.84
N PHE A 157 -3.21 26.04 7.15
CA PHE A 157 -2.07 25.47 7.85
C PHE A 157 -2.52 24.32 8.74
N VAL A 158 -1.62 23.34 8.93
CA VAL A 158 -1.81 22.15 9.76
C VAL A 158 -0.71 22.11 10.81
#